data_967ded64c0a594d48775027b11e5cc9e
#
_entry.id   967ded64c0a594d48775027b11e5cc9e
#
_cell.length_a   1.000
_cell.length_b   1.000
_cell.length_c   1.000
_cell.angle_alpha   90.00
_cell.angle_beta   90.00
_cell.angle_gamma   90.00
#
_symmetry.space_group_name_H-M   'P 1'
#
loop_
_entity.id
_entity.type
_entity.pdbx_description
1 polymer ?
#
loop_
_entity_poly.entity_id
_entity_poly.type
_entity_poly.pdbx_seq_one_letter_code
_entity_poly.pdbx_strand_id
1 'polypeptide(L)'
;KNAYENEYVINYKSAKSPFNGNTSITESANILTSLPAEFEVTSQITGPLFNQVYTFNTPLIHKQGKGFFGFKKIQITDNINGRKTVNENEMNTEYFVTYPKSTLVTTTSNSRISENTNVYNFVKQQRAFRLQLQSQTQKDYLRNVTVTKEYNRYDDSNNPQSIVTKYDNSFTETQEIKYIRKGSWCANKIEKMTTTKSRTGVPDDIRTQEYAYDG
;
A
#
# COMPACT_ATOMS: atom_id res chain seq x y z
N LYS A 1 25.46 6.31 34.09
CA LYS A 1 24.80 5.23 33.32
C LYS A 1 23.62 5.86 32.61
N ASN A 2 23.74 6.08 31.29
CA ASN A 2 22.67 6.63 30.48
C ASN A 2 21.56 5.56 30.35
N ALA A 3 20.35 5.88 30.81
CA ALA A 3 19.20 4.99 30.88
C ALA A 3 18.52 4.71 29.50
N TYR A 4 19.21 4.92 28.37
CA TYR A 4 18.64 4.86 27.01
C TYR A 4 19.42 3.99 26.01
N GLU A 5 20.23 3.06 26.46
CA GLU A 5 20.82 2.06 25.56
C GLU A 5 19.76 0.96 25.28
N ASN A 6 18.79 1.29 24.42
CA ASN A 6 17.92 0.29 23.85
C ASN A 6 18.73 -0.45 22.76
N GLU A 7 19.23 -1.62 23.09
CA GLU A 7 19.94 -2.48 22.13
C GLU A 7 18.91 -3.16 21.22
N TYR A 8 19.05 -2.95 19.91
CA TYR A 8 18.28 -3.66 18.89
C TYR A 8 19.19 -4.67 18.22
N VAL A 9 18.72 -5.90 18.12
CA VAL A 9 19.39 -6.99 17.41
C VAL A 9 18.65 -7.28 16.12
N ILE A 10 19.36 -7.19 14.99
CA ILE A 10 18.83 -7.50 13.65
C ILE A 10 19.46 -8.79 13.17
N ASN A 11 18.65 -9.79 12.95
CA ASN A 11 19.08 -11.08 12.40
C ASN A 11 18.75 -11.15 10.91
N TYR A 12 19.67 -11.69 10.13
CA TYR A 12 19.53 -11.91 8.70
C TYR A 12 19.46 -13.40 8.40
N LYS A 13 18.88 -13.75 7.28
CA LYS A 13 18.91 -15.13 6.73
C LYS A 13 19.06 -15.07 5.22
N SER A 14 19.64 -16.12 4.64
CA SER A 14 19.70 -16.26 3.20
C SER A 14 18.29 -16.47 2.63
N ALA A 15 17.93 -15.67 1.62
CA ALA A 15 16.68 -15.82 0.89
C ALA A 15 16.65 -17.08 0.01
N LYS A 16 17.80 -17.75 -0.17
CA LYS A 16 17.95 -19.02 -0.88
C LYS A 16 17.43 -20.24 -0.07
N SER A 17 17.28 -20.09 1.26
CA SER A 17 16.66 -21.12 2.10
C SER A 17 15.22 -21.37 1.60
N PRO A 18 14.76 -22.63 1.49
CA PRO A 18 13.43 -22.90 0.99
C PRO A 18 12.43 -22.13 1.84
N PHE A 19 11.85 -21.10 1.24
CA PHE A 19 10.71 -20.44 1.81
C PHE A 19 9.64 -21.53 1.98
N ASN A 20 9.22 -21.83 3.21
CA ASN A 20 8.22 -22.83 3.51
C ASN A 20 6.93 -22.51 2.77
N GLY A 21 6.78 -23.03 1.59
CA GLY A 21 5.61 -22.84 0.72
C GLY A 21 5.93 -23.37 -0.66
N ASN A 22 5.14 -24.29 -1.15
CA ASN A 22 5.19 -24.83 -2.50
C ASN A 22 5.46 -23.74 -3.53
N THR A 23 6.70 -23.62 -3.98
CA THR A 23 7.07 -22.79 -5.11
C THR A 23 6.73 -23.53 -6.39
N SER A 24 5.45 -23.54 -6.76
CA SER A 24 5.12 -23.73 -8.16
C SER A 24 5.65 -22.50 -8.88
N ILE A 25 6.71 -22.68 -9.64
CA ILE A 25 7.30 -21.68 -10.52
C ILE A 25 6.29 -21.41 -11.61
N THR A 26 5.42 -20.44 -11.38
CA THR A 26 4.57 -19.92 -12.47
C THR A 26 5.42 -18.89 -13.21
N GLU A 27 6.13 -19.35 -14.22
CA GLU A 27 6.92 -18.50 -15.10
C GLU A 27 5.98 -17.60 -15.92
N SER A 28 5.85 -16.35 -15.53
CA SER A 28 5.53 -15.30 -16.49
C SER A 28 6.75 -15.13 -17.41
N ALA A 29 6.55 -14.88 -18.71
CA ALA A 29 7.59 -14.95 -19.73
C ALA A 29 8.92 -14.24 -19.42
N ASN A 30 8.95 -13.27 -18.50
CA ASN A 30 10.14 -12.48 -18.18
C ASN A 30 10.44 -12.34 -16.68
N ILE A 31 9.71 -13.05 -15.79
CA ILE A 31 9.87 -12.92 -14.33
C ILE A 31 10.31 -14.26 -13.74
N LEU A 32 11.38 -14.23 -12.94
CA LEU A 32 11.81 -15.33 -12.10
C LEU A 32 11.23 -15.15 -10.70
N THR A 33 10.80 -16.26 -10.10
CA THR A 33 10.29 -16.34 -8.73
C THR A 33 11.28 -16.98 -7.77
N SER A 34 12.52 -17.21 -8.20
CA SER A 34 13.61 -17.73 -7.40
C SER A 34 14.81 -16.77 -7.47
N LEU A 35 15.49 -16.59 -6.35
CA LEU A 35 16.73 -15.80 -6.29
C LEU A 35 17.91 -16.63 -6.80
N PRO A 36 18.66 -16.16 -7.80
CA PRO A 36 19.75 -16.92 -8.41
C PRO A 36 21.02 -16.97 -7.56
N ALA A 37 21.15 -16.08 -6.58
CA ALA A 37 22.34 -15.94 -5.73
C ALA A 37 21.96 -15.86 -4.25
N GLU A 38 22.96 -15.88 -3.40
CA GLU A 38 22.79 -15.60 -1.98
C GLU A 38 22.36 -14.15 -1.80
N PHE A 39 21.18 -13.99 -1.26
CA PHE A 39 20.58 -12.68 -0.95
C PHE A 39 20.11 -12.73 0.49
N GLU A 40 20.64 -11.86 1.32
CA GLU A 40 20.26 -11.80 2.72
C GLU A 40 19.07 -10.90 2.92
N VAL A 41 18.11 -11.36 3.72
CA VAL A 41 16.93 -10.61 4.14
C VAL A 41 16.85 -10.58 5.65
N THR A 42 16.34 -9.49 6.21
CA THR A 42 16.06 -9.42 7.63
C THR A 42 15.06 -10.51 8.02
N SER A 43 15.46 -11.37 8.95
CA SER A 43 14.59 -12.47 9.45
C SER A 43 13.89 -12.10 10.75
N GLN A 44 14.55 -11.32 11.60
CA GLN A 44 14.00 -10.89 12.88
C GLN A 44 14.64 -9.59 13.34
N ILE A 45 13.86 -8.76 14.01
CA ILE A 45 14.35 -7.59 14.76
C ILE A 45 13.82 -7.72 16.19
N THR A 46 14.72 -7.67 17.17
CA THR A 46 14.38 -7.72 18.60
C THR A 46 14.92 -6.50 19.34
N GLY A 47 14.22 -6.06 20.34
CA GLY A 47 14.58 -4.98 21.26
C GLY A 47 13.69 -5.05 22.50
N PRO A 48 13.84 -4.16 23.47
CA PRO A 48 13.13 -4.20 24.76
C PRO A 48 11.60 -4.23 24.64
N LEU A 49 11.05 -3.52 23.63
CA LEU A 49 9.61 -3.43 23.34
C LEU A 49 9.28 -3.83 21.90
N PHE A 50 10.16 -4.61 21.28
CA PHE A 50 10.05 -4.94 19.87
C PHE A 50 10.54 -6.36 19.60
N ASN A 51 9.69 -7.21 19.00
CA ASN A 51 10.06 -8.55 18.56
C ASN A 51 9.25 -8.90 17.32
N GLN A 52 9.83 -8.63 16.16
CA GLN A 52 9.18 -8.91 14.86
C GLN A 52 9.98 -9.91 14.05
N VAL A 53 9.25 -10.91 13.53
CA VAL A 53 9.77 -11.92 12.61
C VAL A 53 9.22 -11.67 11.22
N TYR A 54 10.12 -11.70 10.23
CA TYR A 54 9.83 -11.42 8.82
C TYR A 54 9.90 -12.71 8.00
N THR A 55 8.89 -12.91 7.16
CA THR A 55 8.87 -13.99 6.18
C THR A 55 8.57 -13.40 4.81
N PHE A 56 9.40 -13.75 3.84
CA PHE A 56 9.30 -13.27 2.47
C PHE A 56 8.96 -14.44 1.55
N ASN A 57 7.99 -14.25 0.65
CA ASN A 57 7.58 -15.28 -0.30
C ASN A 57 7.59 -14.72 -1.72
N THR A 58 7.95 -15.57 -2.67
CA THR A 58 7.93 -15.30 -4.10
C THR A 58 8.68 -14.02 -4.47
N PRO A 59 10.01 -14.06 -4.51
CA PRO A 59 10.81 -12.95 -5.02
C PRO A 59 10.46 -12.70 -6.49
N LEU A 60 10.49 -11.43 -6.91
CA LEU A 60 10.20 -11.00 -8.26
C LEU A 60 11.48 -10.43 -8.88
N ILE A 61 12.04 -11.13 -9.87
CA ILE A 61 13.29 -10.79 -10.54
C ILE A 61 13.09 -10.82 -12.05
N HIS A 62 13.64 -9.85 -12.75
CA HIS A 62 13.64 -9.86 -14.21
C HIS A 62 14.71 -10.80 -14.75
N LYS A 63 14.34 -11.74 -15.64
CA LYS A 63 15.26 -12.72 -16.25
C LYS A 63 16.45 -12.10 -16.99
N GLN A 64 16.25 -10.94 -17.60
CA GLN A 64 17.25 -10.25 -18.43
C GLN A 64 17.96 -9.10 -17.69
N GLY A 65 18.02 -9.15 -16.37
CA GLY A 65 18.85 -8.23 -15.58
C GLY A 65 18.27 -6.83 -15.32
N LYS A 66 16.96 -6.60 -15.48
CA LYS A 66 16.35 -5.31 -15.08
C LYS A 66 16.30 -5.11 -13.55
N GLY A 67 16.61 -6.15 -12.76
CA GLY A 67 16.76 -6.06 -11.33
C GLY A 67 15.76 -6.86 -10.52
N PHE A 68 15.80 -6.62 -9.22
CA PHE A 68 14.92 -7.18 -8.22
C PHE A 68 13.79 -6.21 -7.91
N PHE A 69 12.54 -6.67 -7.98
CA PHE A 69 11.33 -5.86 -7.82
C PHE A 69 10.62 -6.09 -6.48
N GLY A 70 11.27 -6.76 -5.54
CA GLY A 70 10.72 -7.06 -4.23
C GLY A 70 10.12 -8.46 -4.12
N PHE A 71 9.23 -8.64 -3.17
CA PHE A 71 8.54 -9.90 -2.90
C PHE A 71 7.05 -9.75 -3.15
N LYS A 72 6.43 -10.80 -3.71
CA LYS A 72 4.99 -10.84 -3.89
C LYS A 72 4.24 -10.82 -2.57
N LYS A 73 4.83 -11.45 -1.53
CA LYS A 73 4.23 -11.50 -0.20
C LYS A 73 5.28 -11.32 0.89
N ILE A 74 4.99 -10.43 1.82
CA ILE A 74 5.80 -10.19 3.02
C ILE A 74 4.89 -10.37 4.22
N GLN A 75 5.28 -11.26 5.14
CA GLN A 75 4.59 -11.45 6.40
C GLN A 75 5.46 -10.94 7.55
N ILE A 76 4.88 -10.18 8.43
CA ILE A 76 5.49 -9.67 9.66
C ILE A 76 4.68 -10.22 10.83
N THR A 77 5.33 -10.96 11.71
CA THR A 77 4.74 -11.46 12.96
C THR A 77 5.30 -10.66 14.12
N ASP A 78 4.45 -9.89 14.79
CA ASP A 78 4.77 -9.17 16.02
C ASP A 78 4.44 -10.07 17.21
N ASN A 79 5.49 -10.63 17.82
CA ASN A 79 5.36 -11.57 18.93
C ASN A 79 4.97 -10.88 20.26
N ILE A 80 5.17 -9.57 20.39
CA ILE A 80 4.77 -8.82 21.59
C ILE A 80 3.27 -8.55 21.57
N ASN A 81 2.76 -8.05 20.43
CA ASN A 81 1.34 -7.69 20.31
C ASN A 81 0.45 -8.84 19.84
N GLY A 82 1.04 -10.01 19.56
CA GLY A 82 0.30 -11.17 19.07
C GLY A 82 -0.38 -10.94 17.72
N ARG A 83 0.21 -10.13 16.84
CA ARG A 83 -0.33 -9.74 15.54
C ARG A 83 0.51 -10.26 14.40
N LYS A 84 -0.16 -10.58 13.30
CA LYS A 84 0.45 -10.94 12.04
C LYS A 84 -0.07 -10.03 10.94
N THR A 85 0.85 -9.36 10.24
CA THR A 85 0.55 -8.51 9.10
C THR A 85 1.06 -9.20 7.84
N VAL A 86 0.20 -9.34 6.85
CA VAL A 86 0.52 -9.90 5.54
C VAL A 86 0.33 -8.82 4.50
N ASN A 87 1.41 -8.42 3.85
CA ASN A 87 1.40 -7.49 2.71
C ASN A 87 1.53 -8.30 1.42
N GLU A 88 0.58 -8.14 0.52
CA GLU A 88 0.63 -8.72 -0.82
C GLU A 88 0.86 -7.61 -1.84
N ASN A 89 1.86 -7.83 -2.69
CA ASN A 89 2.19 -6.99 -3.81
C ASN A 89 1.80 -7.68 -5.11
N GLU A 90 1.45 -6.89 -6.11
CA GLU A 90 1.24 -7.35 -7.46
C GLU A 90 2.24 -6.64 -8.39
N MET A 91 2.60 -7.29 -9.48
CA MET A 91 3.53 -6.75 -10.46
C MET A 91 2.84 -6.61 -11.80
N ASN A 92 2.94 -5.42 -12.37
CA ASN A 92 2.61 -5.22 -13.77
C ASN A 92 3.80 -5.64 -14.64
N THR A 93 3.59 -6.64 -15.49
CA THR A 93 4.65 -7.23 -16.33
C THR A 93 4.93 -6.43 -17.62
N GLU A 94 4.05 -5.50 -18.00
CA GLU A 94 4.28 -4.58 -19.13
C GLU A 94 5.25 -3.47 -18.74
N TYR A 95 5.07 -2.91 -17.55
CA TYR A 95 5.85 -1.76 -17.06
C TYR A 95 6.93 -2.15 -16.05
N PHE A 96 6.98 -3.41 -15.62
CA PHE A 96 7.91 -3.93 -14.61
C PHE A 96 7.89 -3.10 -13.32
N VAL A 97 6.69 -2.80 -12.83
CA VAL A 97 6.49 -2.09 -11.57
C VAL A 97 5.70 -2.93 -10.59
N THR A 98 6.16 -2.96 -9.34
CA THR A 98 5.47 -3.63 -8.23
C THR A 98 4.67 -2.59 -7.44
N TYR A 99 3.45 -2.95 -7.06
CA TYR A 99 2.54 -2.09 -6.31
C TYR A 99 1.82 -2.88 -5.21
N PRO A 100 1.47 -2.23 -4.08
CA PRO A 100 0.79 -2.89 -2.96
C PRO A 100 -0.66 -3.21 -3.33
N LYS A 101 -1.02 -4.51 -3.30
CA LYS A 101 -2.37 -4.99 -3.59
C LYS A 101 -3.25 -5.03 -2.35
N SER A 102 -2.74 -5.65 -1.28
CA SER A 102 -3.49 -5.78 -0.04
C SER A 102 -2.59 -5.85 1.19
N THR A 103 -3.18 -5.49 2.33
CA THR A 103 -2.60 -5.70 3.66
C THR A 103 -3.66 -6.33 4.53
N LEU A 104 -3.38 -7.51 5.09
CA LEU A 104 -4.24 -8.20 6.04
C LEU A 104 -3.56 -8.26 7.40
N VAL A 105 -4.26 -7.81 8.44
CA VAL A 105 -3.83 -7.92 9.83
C VAL A 105 -4.70 -8.96 10.52
N THR A 106 -4.06 -9.92 11.17
CA THR A 106 -4.71 -10.97 11.97
C THR A 106 -4.07 -11.08 13.35
N THR A 107 -4.71 -11.78 14.26
CA THR A 107 -4.03 -12.33 15.44
C THR A 107 -3.07 -13.45 15.02
N THR A 108 -2.20 -13.90 15.92
CA THR A 108 -1.36 -15.08 15.70
C THR A 108 -2.17 -16.36 15.51
N SER A 109 -3.40 -16.42 16.05
CA SER A 109 -4.39 -17.50 15.83
C SER A 109 -5.18 -17.35 14.51
N ASN A 110 -4.79 -16.44 13.62
CA ASN A 110 -5.38 -16.15 12.32
C ASN A 110 -6.79 -15.52 12.34
N SER A 111 -7.27 -15.03 13.48
CA SER A 111 -8.51 -14.24 13.52
C SER A 111 -8.27 -12.87 12.84
N ARG A 112 -9.13 -12.49 11.90
CA ARG A 112 -8.98 -11.24 11.15
C ARG A 112 -9.25 -10.02 12.03
N ILE A 113 -8.40 -9.01 11.91
CA ILE A 113 -8.51 -7.72 12.60
C ILE A 113 -8.89 -6.63 11.60
N SER A 114 -8.09 -6.46 10.56
CA SER A 114 -8.36 -5.49 9.50
C SER A 114 -7.79 -5.96 8.16
N GLU A 115 -8.38 -5.45 7.09
CA GLU A 115 -7.92 -5.69 5.73
C GLU A 115 -8.00 -4.40 4.92
N ASN A 116 -6.96 -4.13 4.14
CA ASN A 116 -6.93 -3.04 3.17
C ASN A 116 -6.65 -3.63 1.79
N THR A 117 -7.46 -3.28 0.81
CA THR A 117 -7.31 -3.73 -0.58
C THR A 117 -7.27 -2.53 -1.51
N ASN A 118 -6.31 -2.50 -2.43
CA ASN A 118 -6.12 -1.43 -3.40
C ASN A 118 -6.34 -1.94 -4.82
N VAL A 119 -6.97 -1.12 -5.65
CA VAL A 119 -7.13 -1.33 -7.10
C VAL A 119 -6.44 -0.18 -7.82
N TYR A 120 -5.58 -0.51 -8.78
CA TYR A 120 -4.84 0.47 -9.54
C TYR A 120 -5.18 0.41 -11.02
N ASN A 121 -5.08 1.56 -11.68
CA ASN A 121 -5.14 1.70 -13.11
C ASN A 121 -3.78 2.17 -13.66
N PHE A 122 -3.37 1.62 -14.81
CA PHE A 122 -2.15 1.99 -15.51
C PHE A 122 -2.53 2.81 -16.74
N VAL A 123 -2.23 4.09 -16.69
CA VAL A 123 -2.50 5.02 -17.80
C VAL A 123 -1.24 5.22 -18.62
N LYS A 124 -1.23 4.72 -19.84
CA LYS A 124 -0.10 4.87 -20.76
C LYS A 124 -0.03 6.29 -21.29
N GLN A 125 1.16 6.86 -21.25
CA GLN A 125 1.47 8.19 -21.82
C GLN A 125 2.76 8.11 -22.65
N GLN A 126 2.64 8.09 -23.98
CA GLN A 126 3.79 8.01 -24.87
C GLN A 126 4.84 6.96 -24.44
N ARG A 127 5.95 7.40 -23.83
CA ARG A 127 7.07 6.56 -23.35
C ARG A 127 7.03 6.26 -21.85
N ALA A 128 6.02 6.77 -21.15
CA ALA A 128 5.85 6.61 -19.70
C ALA A 128 4.47 6.03 -19.39
N PHE A 129 4.26 5.66 -18.15
CA PHE A 129 2.95 5.31 -17.60
C PHE A 129 2.74 6.04 -16.28
N ARG A 130 1.48 6.18 -15.91
CA ARG A 130 1.07 6.67 -14.59
C ARG A 130 0.35 5.54 -13.86
N LEU A 131 0.74 5.31 -12.62
CA LEU A 131 0.03 4.42 -11.71
C LEU A 131 -0.98 5.27 -10.92
N GLN A 132 -2.27 4.97 -11.10
CA GLN A 132 -3.36 5.69 -10.44
C GLN A 132 -4.10 4.73 -9.50
N LEU A 133 -4.24 5.11 -8.23
CA LEU A 133 -5.07 4.38 -7.30
C LEU A 133 -6.54 4.62 -7.67
N GLN A 134 -7.23 3.59 -8.15
CA GLN A 134 -8.63 3.67 -8.56
C GLN A 134 -9.57 3.53 -7.37
N SER A 135 -9.29 2.56 -6.49
CA SER A 135 -10.06 2.40 -5.26
C SER A 135 -9.23 1.78 -4.14
N GLN A 136 -9.66 2.06 -2.92
CA GLN A 136 -9.15 1.47 -1.70
C GLN A 136 -10.33 1.04 -0.83
N THR A 137 -10.34 -0.24 -0.42
CA THR A 137 -11.34 -0.76 0.51
C THR A 137 -10.66 -1.16 1.80
N GLN A 138 -11.12 -0.60 2.90
CA GLN A 138 -10.65 -0.90 4.26
C GLN A 138 -11.78 -1.57 5.05
N LYS A 139 -11.50 -2.75 5.60
CA LYS A 139 -12.40 -3.48 6.50
C LYS A 139 -11.83 -3.55 7.89
N ASP A 140 -12.61 -3.15 8.88
CA ASP A 140 -12.35 -3.36 10.30
C ASP A 140 -13.26 -4.50 10.77
N TYR A 141 -12.69 -5.68 10.98
CA TYR A 141 -13.44 -6.87 11.38
C TYR A 141 -13.87 -6.84 12.85
N LEU A 142 -13.19 -6.05 13.71
CA LEU A 142 -13.55 -5.91 15.11
C LEU A 142 -14.79 -5.04 15.30
N ARG A 143 -14.95 -4.02 14.45
CA ARG A 143 -16.09 -3.11 14.46
C ARG A 143 -17.14 -3.44 13.42
N ASN A 144 -16.87 -4.41 12.55
CA ASN A 144 -17.67 -4.75 11.39
C ASN A 144 -17.99 -3.55 10.50
N VAL A 145 -16.97 -2.74 10.19
CA VAL A 145 -17.09 -1.54 9.37
C VAL A 145 -16.28 -1.72 8.09
N THR A 146 -16.87 -1.34 6.96
CA THR A 146 -16.19 -1.25 5.67
C THR A 146 -16.22 0.19 5.17
N VAL A 147 -15.07 0.68 4.75
CA VAL A 147 -14.94 2.00 4.12
C VAL A 147 -14.32 1.82 2.75
N THR A 148 -14.95 2.34 1.71
CA THR A 148 -14.41 2.32 0.34
C THR A 148 -14.14 3.74 -0.12
N LYS A 149 -12.92 4.00 -0.59
CA LYS A 149 -12.54 5.25 -1.25
C LYS A 149 -12.37 4.99 -2.74
N GLU A 150 -13.02 5.80 -3.56
CA GLU A 150 -12.89 5.81 -5.01
C GLU A 150 -12.20 7.10 -5.43
N TYR A 151 -11.15 6.97 -6.24
CA TYR A 151 -10.35 8.09 -6.72
C TYR A 151 -10.69 8.32 -8.20
N ASN A 152 -11.33 9.44 -8.48
CA ASN A 152 -11.84 9.75 -9.81
C ASN A 152 -11.17 11.00 -10.37
N ARG A 153 -11.17 11.11 -11.71
CA ARG A 153 -10.70 12.30 -12.41
C ARG A 153 -9.32 12.80 -11.94
N TYR A 154 -8.30 12.19 -12.45
CA TYR A 154 -6.93 12.64 -12.24
C TYR A 154 -6.57 13.81 -13.16
N ASP A 155 -5.81 14.78 -12.64
CA ASP A 155 -5.23 15.85 -13.45
C ASP A 155 -3.97 15.39 -14.22
N ASP A 156 -3.39 16.30 -15.03
CA ASP A 156 -2.18 16.00 -15.81
C ASP A 156 -0.94 15.73 -14.95
N SER A 157 -0.94 16.14 -13.68
CA SER A 157 0.11 15.88 -12.70
C SER A 157 -0.10 14.61 -11.89
N ASN A 158 -1.15 13.82 -12.23
CA ASN A 158 -1.55 12.59 -11.55
C ASN A 158 -2.09 12.81 -10.12
N ASN A 159 -2.70 13.97 -9.86
CA ASN A 159 -3.40 14.24 -8.61
C ASN A 159 -4.89 13.88 -8.77
N PRO A 160 -5.53 13.20 -7.83
CA PRO A 160 -6.96 12.92 -7.88
C PRO A 160 -7.77 14.20 -7.66
N GLN A 161 -8.67 14.52 -8.60
CA GLN A 161 -9.53 15.69 -8.52
C GLN A 161 -10.85 15.42 -7.80
N SER A 162 -11.23 14.14 -7.64
CA SER A 162 -12.44 13.74 -6.93
C SER A 162 -12.16 12.48 -6.13
N ILE A 163 -12.52 12.49 -4.84
CA ILE A 163 -12.41 11.35 -3.94
C ILE A 163 -13.79 11.11 -3.32
N VAL A 164 -14.35 9.93 -3.54
CA VAL A 164 -15.64 9.52 -2.95
C VAL A 164 -15.37 8.47 -1.89
N THR A 165 -15.68 8.79 -0.63
CA THR A 165 -15.59 7.86 0.49
C THR A 165 -16.98 7.37 0.84
N LYS A 166 -17.21 6.06 0.74
CA LYS A 166 -18.45 5.37 1.09
C LYS A 166 -18.26 4.61 2.40
N TYR A 167 -19.14 4.87 3.35
CA TYR A 167 -19.22 4.17 4.61
C TYR A 167 -20.40 3.19 4.57
N ASP A 168 -20.35 2.13 5.33
CA ASP A 168 -21.28 0.98 5.26
C ASP A 168 -22.78 1.31 5.17
N ASN A 169 -23.25 2.43 5.68
CA ASN A 169 -24.66 2.65 5.90
C ASN A 169 -25.14 3.97 5.30
N SER A 170 -25.15 4.07 3.98
CA SER A 170 -25.76 5.23 3.31
C SER A 170 -25.08 6.60 3.56
N PHE A 171 -23.93 6.63 4.18
CA PHE A 171 -23.14 7.85 4.32
C PHE A 171 -22.03 7.90 3.28
N THR A 172 -22.00 9.00 2.53
CA THR A 172 -20.99 9.26 1.50
C THR A 172 -20.36 10.63 1.73
N GLU A 173 -19.04 10.70 1.65
CA GLU A 173 -18.29 11.95 1.62
C GLU A 173 -17.62 12.10 0.25
N THR A 174 -17.92 13.18 -0.46
CA THR A 174 -17.29 13.52 -1.74
C THR A 174 -16.40 14.72 -1.56
N GLN A 175 -15.15 14.61 -1.96
CA GLN A 175 -14.18 15.69 -1.99
C GLN A 175 -13.85 16.03 -3.44
N GLU A 176 -14.15 17.28 -3.84
CA GLU A 176 -13.74 17.85 -5.11
C GLU A 176 -12.55 18.76 -4.87
N ILE A 177 -11.42 18.45 -5.53
CA ILE A 177 -10.13 19.06 -5.26
C ILE A 177 -9.63 19.78 -6.50
N LYS A 178 -9.25 21.05 -6.36
CA LYS A 178 -8.59 21.85 -7.37
C LYS A 178 -7.15 22.13 -6.94
N TYR A 179 -6.22 21.87 -7.84
CA TYR A 179 -4.79 22.07 -7.58
C TYR A 179 -4.28 23.33 -8.27
N ILE A 180 -3.27 23.97 -7.67
CA ILE A 180 -2.58 25.12 -8.26
C ILE A 180 -1.79 24.67 -9.48
N ARG A 181 -1.98 25.34 -10.61
CA ARG A 181 -1.28 25.07 -11.87
C ARG A 181 -0.10 26.02 -12.15
N LYS A 182 0.45 26.67 -11.14
CA LYS A 182 1.58 27.60 -11.30
C LYS A 182 2.91 26.85 -11.28
N GLY A 183 3.45 26.57 -12.48
CA GLY A 183 4.75 25.91 -12.63
C GLY A 183 4.76 24.41 -12.31
N SER A 184 5.70 23.68 -12.87
CA SER A 184 5.79 22.22 -12.73
C SER A 184 6.12 21.72 -11.31
N TRP A 185 6.76 22.56 -10.50
CA TRP A 185 7.21 22.23 -9.15
C TRP A 185 6.16 22.43 -8.04
N CYS A 186 4.99 23.08 -8.36
CA CYS A 186 3.90 23.32 -7.41
C CYS A 186 2.64 22.47 -7.71
N ALA A 187 2.74 21.45 -8.53
CA ALA A 187 1.59 20.70 -9.06
C ALA A 187 0.72 20.00 -8.00
N ASN A 188 1.23 19.81 -6.78
CA ASN A 188 0.53 19.08 -5.72
C ASN A 188 -0.10 19.99 -4.64
N LYS A 189 -0.02 21.31 -4.78
CA LYS A 189 -0.63 22.23 -3.82
C LYS A 189 -2.11 22.39 -4.10
N ILE A 190 -2.96 22.16 -3.10
CA ILE A 190 -4.40 22.32 -3.21
C ILE A 190 -4.74 23.81 -3.23
N GLU A 191 -5.47 24.28 -4.24
CA GLU A 191 -6.02 25.63 -4.31
C GLU A 191 -7.36 25.72 -3.57
N LYS A 192 -8.22 24.73 -3.82
CA LYS A 192 -9.57 24.68 -3.28
C LYS A 192 -10.01 23.24 -3.07
N MET A 193 -10.69 22.99 -1.97
CA MET A 193 -11.32 21.71 -1.70
C MET A 193 -12.76 21.93 -1.26
N THR A 194 -13.71 21.26 -1.91
CA THR A 194 -15.11 21.23 -1.51
C THR A 194 -15.44 19.83 -1.01
N THR A 195 -15.90 19.74 0.22
CA THR A 195 -16.33 18.47 0.84
C THR A 195 -17.86 18.47 0.95
N THR A 196 -18.50 17.50 0.34
CA THR A 196 -19.95 17.26 0.44
C THR A 196 -20.18 15.98 1.24
N LYS A 197 -20.95 16.06 2.32
CA LYS A 197 -21.36 14.93 3.13
C LYS A 197 -22.84 14.66 2.89
N SER A 198 -23.15 13.48 2.36
CA SER A 198 -24.49 13.08 2.00
C SER A 198 -24.94 11.87 2.80
N ARG A 199 -26.19 11.89 3.25
CA ARG A 199 -26.85 10.77 3.92
C ARG A 199 -28.30 10.69 3.46
N THR A 200 -28.80 9.48 3.23
CA THR A 200 -30.20 9.27 2.81
C THR A 200 -31.17 9.94 3.77
N GLY A 201 -32.05 10.79 3.22
CA GLY A 201 -33.10 11.48 3.98
C GLY A 201 -32.63 12.72 4.78
N VAL A 202 -31.39 13.16 4.60
CA VAL A 202 -30.84 14.35 5.27
C VAL A 202 -30.28 15.29 4.19
N PRO A 203 -30.47 16.62 4.31
CA PRO A 203 -29.81 17.57 3.41
C PRO A 203 -28.29 17.45 3.44
N ASP A 204 -27.63 17.69 2.31
CA ASP A 204 -26.18 17.63 2.20
C ASP A 204 -25.50 18.74 3.04
N ASP A 205 -24.45 18.38 3.77
CA ASP A 205 -23.51 19.33 4.40
C ASP A 205 -22.37 19.60 3.44
N ILE A 206 -22.29 20.86 2.95
CA ILE A 206 -21.28 21.26 1.98
C ILE A 206 -20.33 22.27 2.63
N ARG A 207 -19.03 21.97 2.59
CA ARG A 207 -17.97 22.84 3.11
C ARG A 207 -16.92 23.07 2.05
N THR A 208 -16.53 24.33 1.89
CA THR A 208 -15.48 24.73 0.98
C THR A 208 -14.31 25.34 1.76
N GLN A 209 -13.10 24.92 1.43
CA GLN A 209 -11.84 25.43 1.97
C GLN A 209 -10.99 25.93 0.80
N GLU A 210 -10.43 27.14 0.93
CA GLU A 210 -9.50 27.73 -0.02
C GLU A 210 -8.15 27.92 0.68
N TYR A 211 -7.08 27.62 -0.05
CA TYR A 211 -5.73 27.63 0.48
C TYR A 211 -4.90 28.70 -0.24
N ALA A 212 -4.28 29.58 0.54
CA ALA A 212 -3.27 30.52 0.05
C ALA A 212 -1.88 30.06 0.50
N TYR A 213 -0.89 30.23 -0.34
CA TYR A 213 0.49 29.84 -0.05
C TYR A 213 1.37 31.08 -0.24
N ASP A 214 2.21 31.33 0.74
CA ASP A 214 3.25 32.35 0.65
C ASP A 214 4.23 31.95 -0.45
N GLY A 215 4.62 32.94 -1.27
CA GLY A 215 5.46 32.78 -2.46
C GLY A 215 6.93 32.56 -2.15
#